data_b94f8ab1856e53ddcf9d1ce27a8f1e7b
#
_entry.id   b94f8ab1856e53ddcf9d1ce27a8f1e7b
#
_cell.length_a   1.000
_cell.length_b   1.000
_cell.length_c   1.000
_cell.angle_alpha   90.00
_cell.angle_beta   90.00
_cell.angle_gamma   90.00
#
_symmetry.space_group_name_H-M   'P 1'
#
loop_
_entity.id
_entity.type
_entity.pdbx_description
1 polymer ?
#
loop_
_entity_poly.entity_id
_entity_poly.type
_entity_poly.pdbx_seq_one_letter_code
_entity_poly.pdbx_strand_id
1 'polypeptide(L)'
;MCIRDRQCPTCQNTDSRVLESRSADTGKSVRRRRECLNCSFRFTTYERVETMPISVLKKDGSRELFNKDKLVTGISRACEKTTFSRESIINFVDSIESQIIQDSNKDIKSSQIGELILKGLRKENEVAYIRYASVYRKFNGVKDFVSTLESLKGSSKNELASIL
;
A
#
# COMPACT_ATOMS: atom_id res chain seq x y z
N MET A 1 -13.55 23.41 -15.30
CA MET A 1 -12.44 23.97 -16.09
C MET A 1 -11.80 22.81 -16.85
N CYS A 2 -12.08 22.66 -18.16
CA CYS A 2 -11.50 21.56 -18.94
C CYS A 2 -10.03 21.88 -19.20
N ILE A 3 -9.15 21.03 -18.69
CA ILE A 3 -7.70 21.13 -18.95
C ILE A 3 -7.48 20.82 -20.42
N ARG A 4 -7.33 21.89 -21.23
CA ARG A 4 -7.04 21.84 -22.68
C ARG A 4 -5.54 21.78 -23.01
N ASP A 5 -4.69 21.68 -22.01
CA ASP A 5 -3.26 22.04 -22.08
C ASP A 5 -2.33 20.89 -22.48
N ARG A 6 -2.80 19.93 -23.27
CA ARG A 6 -1.92 18.88 -23.80
C ARG A 6 -1.56 19.20 -25.24
N GLN A 7 -0.31 19.59 -25.42
CA GLN A 7 0.24 19.95 -26.72
C GLN A 7 0.29 18.74 -27.66
N CYS A 8 -0.01 18.98 -28.93
CA CYS A 8 0.18 18.01 -29.98
C CYS A 8 1.66 17.65 -30.11
N PRO A 9 2.04 16.36 -30.10
CA PRO A 9 3.46 15.98 -30.18
C PRO A 9 4.12 16.33 -31.52
N THR A 10 3.33 16.65 -32.55
CA THR A 10 3.83 16.97 -33.89
C THR A 10 3.96 18.48 -34.14
N CYS A 11 2.93 19.26 -33.79
CA CYS A 11 2.91 20.70 -34.08
C CYS A 11 2.81 21.59 -32.85
N GLN A 12 2.84 21.00 -31.64
CA GLN A 12 2.79 21.67 -30.34
C GLN A 12 1.53 22.54 -30.09
N ASN A 13 0.54 22.48 -30.97
CA ASN A 13 -0.72 23.16 -30.75
C ASN A 13 -1.44 22.57 -29.53
N THR A 14 -2.05 23.40 -28.70
CA THR A 14 -2.79 23.04 -27.49
C THR A 14 -4.20 22.53 -27.76
N ASP A 15 -4.78 22.87 -28.92
CA ASP A 15 -6.15 22.54 -29.24
C ASP A 15 -6.28 21.14 -29.85
N SER A 16 -7.03 20.30 -29.16
CA SER A 16 -7.35 18.94 -29.61
C SER A 16 -8.76 18.55 -29.25
N ARG A 17 -9.38 17.72 -30.09
CA ARG A 17 -10.67 17.07 -29.79
C ARG A 17 -10.47 15.65 -29.35
N VAL A 18 -11.33 15.20 -28.44
CA VAL A 18 -11.35 13.80 -27.99
C VAL A 18 -12.25 13.02 -28.95
N LEU A 19 -11.71 11.99 -29.60
CA LEU A 19 -12.44 11.11 -30.49
C LEU A 19 -13.10 9.97 -29.71
N GLU A 20 -12.39 9.45 -28.71
CA GLU A 20 -12.82 8.29 -27.94
C GLU A 20 -12.22 8.34 -26.53
N SER A 21 -12.99 7.86 -25.53
CA SER A 21 -12.55 7.66 -24.16
C SER A 21 -12.90 6.25 -23.73
N ARG A 22 -11.93 5.52 -23.19
CA ARG A 22 -12.12 4.17 -22.61
C ARG A 22 -11.45 4.08 -21.25
N SER A 23 -12.10 3.37 -20.34
CA SER A 23 -11.48 2.99 -19.09
C SER A 23 -10.34 2.01 -19.35
N ALA A 24 -9.21 2.17 -18.69
CA ALA A 24 -8.04 1.30 -18.74
C ALA A 24 -7.59 0.95 -17.33
N ASP A 25 -6.74 -0.07 -17.19
CA ASP A 25 -6.19 -0.52 -15.90
C ASP A 25 -7.30 -0.78 -14.85
N THR A 26 -8.33 -1.54 -15.22
CA THR A 26 -9.46 -1.89 -14.34
C THR A 26 -10.13 -0.67 -13.67
N GLY A 27 -10.23 0.45 -14.40
CA GLY A 27 -10.86 1.69 -13.91
C GLY A 27 -9.93 2.70 -13.26
N LYS A 28 -8.63 2.38 -13.10
CA LYS A 28 -7.65 3.28 -12.46
C LYS A 28 -7.10 4.36 -13.40
N SER A 29 -7.31 4.20 -14.71
CA SER A 29 -6.91 5.19 -15.70
C SER A 29 -7.95 5.34 -16.81
N VAL A 30 -7.92 6.48 -17.52
CA VAL A 30 -8.74 6.74 -18.69
C VAL A 30 -7.83 6.94 -19.88
N ARG A 31 -7.98 6.09 -20.90
CA ARG A 31 -7.32 6.22 -22.18
C ARG A 31 -8.20 7.10 -23.09
N ARG A 32 -7.61 8.18 -23.62
CA ARG A 32 -8.30 9.08 -24.57
C ARG A 32 -7.56 9.14 -25.88
N ARG A 33 -8.27 8.88 -26.99
CA ARG A 33 -7.78 9.09 -28.35
C ARG A 33 -8.14 10.50 -28.77
N ARG A 34 -7.15 11.29 -29.15
CA ARG A 34 -7.29 12.70 -29.47
C ARG A 34 -6.84 12.96 -30.91
N GLU A 35 -7.38 14.03 -31.49
CA GLU A 35 -6.99 14.55 -32.80
C GLU A 35 -6.70 16.04 -32.66
N CYS A 36 -5.52 16.44 -33.12
CA CYS A 36 -5.13 17.85 -33.15
C CYS A 36 -5.99 18.64 -34.13
N LEU A 37 -6.48 19.81 -33.74
CA LEU A 37 -7.32 20.64 -34.59
C LEU A 37 -6.50 21.40 -35.65
N ASN A 38 -5.18 21.54 -35.48
CA ASN A 38 -4.32 22.23 -36.42
C ASN A 38 -3.74 21.30 -37.50
N CYS A 39 -3.12 20.17 -37.12
CA CYS A 39 -2.43 19.27 -38.06
C CYS A 39 -3.14 17.92 -38.24
N SER A 40 -4.31 17.69 -37.65
CA SER A 40 -5.09 16.46 -37.72
C SER A 40 -4.33 15.21 -37.24
N PHE A 41 -3.19 15.37 -36.59
CA PHE A 41 -2.43 14.26 -36.03
C PHE A 41 -3.21 13.61 -34.89
N ARG A 42 -3.28 12.27 -34.90
CA ARG A 42 -3.98 11.49 -33.87
C ARG A 42 -3.02 10.94 -32.87
N PHE A 43 -3.27 11.20 -31.57
CA PHE A 43 -2.46 10.73 -30.48
C PHE A 43 -3.32 10.20 -29.32
N THR A 44 -2.71 9.40 -28.48
CA THR A 44 -3.37 8.81 -27.32
C THR A 44 -2.80 9.40 -26.05
N THR A 45 -3.68 9.75 -25.11
CA THR A 45 -3.29 10.21 -23.77
C THR A 45 -3.88 9.30 -22.73
N TYR A 46 -3.18 9.18 -21.60
CA TYR A 46 -3.68 8.48 -20.40
C TYR A 46 -3.83 9.49 -19.29
N GLU A 47 -4.99 9.49 -18.66
CA GLU A 47 -5.23 10.22 -17.42
C GLU A 47 -5.23 9.22 -16.28
N ARG A 48 -4.34 9.41 -15.32
CA ARG A 48 -4.23 8.60 -14.12
C ARG A 48 -4.45 9.49 -12.91
N VAL A 49 -5.08 8.93 -11.88
CA VAL A 49 -5.12 9.60 -10.58
C VAL A 49 -3.72 9.50 -9.98
N GLU A 50 -3.07 10.64 -9.84
CA GLU A 50 -1.77 10.72 -9.17
C GLU A 50 -2.03 10.81 -7.66
N THR A 51 -1.67 9.76 -6.94
CA THR A 51 -1.69 9.78 -5.48
C THR A 51 -0.40 10.46 -5.01
N MET A 52 -0.53 11.42 -4.08
CA MET A 52 0.65 12.03 -3.49
C MET A 52 1.51 10.96 -2.82
N PRO A 53 2.83 10.97 -3.06
CA PRO A 53 3.72 10.01 -2.43
C PRO A 53 3.69 10.19 -0.90
N ILE A 54 3.47 9.11 -0.18
CA ILE A 54 3.46 9.08 1.27
C ILE A 54 4.91 9.12 1.76
N SER A 55 5.19 10.02 2.70
CA SER A 55 6.49 10.12 3.34
C SER A 55 6.48 9.33 4.67
N VAL A 56 7.49 8.50 4.86
CA VAL A 56 7.67 7.69 6.08
C VAL A 56 8.77 8.31 6.94
N LEU A 57 8.40 8.73 8.15
CA LEU A 57 9.34 9.21 9.15
C LEU A 57 9.92 8.03 9.94
N LYS A 58 11.23 7.83 9.85
CA LYS A 58 11.95 6.80 10.59
C LYS A 58 12.26 7.21 12.04
N LYS A 59 12.67 6.23 12.85
CA LYS A 59 13.02 6.45 14.27
C LYS A 59 14.22 7.38 14.45
N ASP A 60 15.11 7.43 13.46
CA ASP A 60 16.30 8.32 13.42
C ASP A 60 15.99 9.73 12.94
N GLY A 61 14.72 10.04 12.63
CA GLY A 61 14.29 11.33 12.11
C GLY A 61 14.42 11.47 10.59
N SER A 62 14.99 10.50 9.89
CA SER A 62 15.09 10.52 8.42
C SER A 62 13.72 10.28 7.78
N ARG A 63 13.56 10.82 6.56
CA ARG A 63 12.34 10.64 5.74
C ARG A 63 12.68 9.82 4.51
N GLU A 64 11.84 8.85 4.21
CA GLU A 64 11.89 8.14 2.93
C GLU A 64 10.49 7.98 2.36
N LEU A 65 10.40 7.77 1.06
CA LEU A 65 9.14 7.48 0.41
C LEU A 65 8.64 6.09 0.82
N PHE A 66 7.33 5.98 1.03
CA PHE A 66 6.70 4.69 1.27
C PHE A 66 6.99 3.74 0.11
N ASN A 67 7.46 2.56 0.43
CA ASN A 67 7.79 1.54 -0.55
C ASN A 67 7.08 0.23 -0.19
N LYS A 68 6.09 -0.12 -1.00
CA LYS A 68 5.28 -1.32 -0.86
C LYS A 68 6.11 -2.61 -0.92
N ASP A 69 7.12 -2.67 -1.80
CA ASP A 69 7.95 -3.87 -1.98
C ASP A 69 8.76 -4.19 -0.73
N LYS A 70 9.16 -3.16 0.03
CA LYS A 70 9.83 -3.36 1.34
C LYS A 70 8.89 -4.04 2.34
N LEU A 71 7.59 -3.68 2.35
CA LEU A 71 6.60 -4.32 3.22
C LEU A 71 6.37 -5.76 2.78
N VAL A 72 6.14 -5.99 1.49
CA VAL A 72 5.96 -7.35 0.94
C VAL A 72 7.14 -8.23 1.32
N THR A 73 8.36 -7.75 1.12
CA THR A 73 9.59 -8.50 1.46
C THR A 73 9.68 -8.81 2.95
N GLY A 74 9.43 -7.83 3.81
CA GLY A 74 9.49 -8.00 5.26
C GLY A 74 8.45 -8.99 5.79
N ILE A 75 7.22 -8.88 5.29
CA ILE A 75 6.12 -9.77 5.67
C ILE A 75 6.33 -11.18 5.10
N SER A 76 6.81 -11.32 3.84
CA SER A 76 7.12 -12.62 3.24
C SER A 76 8.14 -13.40 4.06
N ARG A 77 9.19 -12.74 4.57
CA ARG A 77 10.18 -13.38 5.46
C ARG A 77 9.55 -13.90 6.76
N ALA A 78 8.61 -13.16 7.33
CA ALA A 78 7.90 -13.59 8.54
C ALA A 78 6.95 -14.76 8.26
N CYS A 79 6.33 -14.77 7.08
CA CYS A 79 5.38 -15.80 6.64
C CYS A 79 6.04 -17.03 6.00
N GLU A 80 7.37 -17.07 5.89
CA GLU A 80 8.08 -18.19 5.27
C GLU A 80 7.77 -19.52 5.96
N LYS A 81 7.43 -20.55 5.16
CA LYS A 81 6.99 -21.87 5.64
C LYS A 81 5.73 -21.84 6.54
N THR A 82 4.88 -20.84 6.39
CA THR A 82 3.54 -20.82 6.98
C THR A 82 2.49 -21.11 5.90
N THR A 83 1.24 -21.26 6.31
CA THR A 83 0.09 -21.44 5.39
C THR A 83 -0.30 -20.16 4.66
N PHE A 84 0.32 -19.03 4.97
CA PHE A 84 -0.03 -17.74 4.41
C PHE A 84 0.54 -17.59 2.99
N SER A 85 -0.34 -17.62 1.99
CA SER A 85 0.06 -17.62 0.58
C SER A 85 0.64 -16.27 0.15
N ARG A 86 1.40 -16.28 -0.97
CA ARG A 86 1.94 -15.03 -1.55
C ARG A 86 0.83 -14.06 -1.96
N GLU A 87 -0.28 -14.57 -2.46
CA GLU A 87 -1.43 -13.76 -2.84
C GLU A 87 -2.07 -13.11 -1.60
N SER A 88 -2.24 -13.87 -0.52
CA SER A 88 -2.70 -13.36 0.77
C SER A 88 -1.79 -12.25 1.31
N ILE A 89 -0.46 -12.40 1.15
CA ILE A 89 0.50 -11.36 1.56
C ILE A 89 0.28 -10.07 0.76
N ILE A 90 0.10 -10.17 -0.54
CA ILE A 90 -0.12 -9.00 -1.41
C ILE A 90 -1.42 -8.29 -1.01
N ASN A 91 -2.52 -9.03 -0.87
CA ASN A 91 -3.82 -8.49 -0.45
C ASN A 91 -3.74 -7.84 0.93
N PHE A 92 -3.00 -8.45 1.84
CA PHE A 92 -2.76 -7.90 3.18
C PHE A 92 -1.99 -6.57 3.12
N VAL A 93 -0.92 -6.50 2.32
CA VAL A 93 -0.16 -5.25 2.12
C VAL A 93 -1.01 -4.18 1.45
N ASP A 94 -1.87 -4.54 0.49
CA ASP A 94 -2.80 -3.62 -0.17
C ASP A 94 -3.81 -3.03 0.82
N SER A 95 -4.28 -3.82 1.77
CA SER A 95 -5.18 -3.35 2.82
C SER A 95 -4.48 -2.34 3.76
N ILE A 96 -3.22 -2.60 4.11
CA ILE A 96 -2.40 -1.69 4.93
C ILE A 96 -2.12 -0.40 4.17
N GLU A 97 -1.72 -0.48 2.90
CA GLU A 97 -1.50 0.69 2.05
C GLU A 97 -2.75 1.57 1.97
N SER A 98 -3.93 0.96 1.79
CA SER A 98 -5.21 1.67 1.76
C SER A 98 -5.52 2.38 3.09
N GLN A 99 -5.26 1.73 4.23
CA GLN A 99 -5.41 2.35 5.54
C GLN A 99 -4.45 3.54 5.74
N ILE A 100 -3.19 3.38 5.31
CA ILE A 100 -2.21 4.45 5.38
C ILE A 100 -2.65 5.65 4.55
N ILE A 101 -3.17 5.42 3.33
CA ILE A 101 -3.66 6.50 2.45
C ILE A 101 -4.84 7.22 3.08
N GLN A 102 -5.76 6.51 3.74
CA GLN A 102 -6.94 7.09 4.37
C GLN A 102 -6.58 7.90 5.63
N ASP A 103 -5.65 7.41 6.43
CA ASP A 103 -5.29 8.03 7.72
C ASP A 103 -4.22 9.13 7.60
N SER A 104 -3.46 9.15 6.48
CA SER A 104 -2.27 10.00 6.35
C SER A 104 -2.53 11.28 5.58
N ASN A 105 -2.37 12.40 6.27
CA ASN A 105 -2.29 13.73 5.66
C ASN A 105 -0.89 14.08 5.10
N LYS A 106 -0.01 13.16 4.76
CA LYS A 106 1.31 13.28 4.08
C LYS A 106 2.47 12.53 4.76
N ASP A 107 2.54 12.47 6.10
CA ASP A 107 3.65 11.85 6.83
C ASP A 107 3.14 10.76 7.77
N ILE A 108 3.70 9.56 7.69
CA ILE A 108 3.40 8.48 8.63
C ILE A 108 4.68 8.02 9.32
N LYS A 109 4.61 7.71 10.62
CA LYS A 109 5.75 7.16 11.35
C LYS A 109 5.94 5.67 11.00
N SER A 110 7.18 5.25 10.81
CA SER A 110 7.51 3.83 10.60
C SER A 110 7.03 2.93 11.74
N SER A 111 6.90 3.47 12.96
CA SER A 111 6.31 2.77 14.10
C SER A 111 4.82 2.49 13.92
N GLN A 112 4.07 3.42 13.34
CA GLN A 112 2.63 3.23 13.07
C GLN A 112 2.41 2.14 12.02
N ILE A 113 3.23 2.13 10.95
CA ILE A 113 3.21 1.07 9.94
C ILE A 113 3.48 -0.30 10.58
N GLY A 114 4.50 -0.39 11.43
CA GLY A 114 4.84 -1.62 12.13
C GLY A 114 3.71 -2.13 13.03
N GLU A 115 3.03 -1.25 13.76
CA GLU A 115 1.87 -1.63 14.59
C GLU A 115 0.66 -2.07 13.75
N LEU A 116 0.39 -1.43 12.60
CA LEU A 116 -0.64 -1.89 11.67
C LEU A 116 -0.36 -3.31 11.15
N ILE A 117 0.89 -3.59 10.78
CA ILE A 117 1.31 -4.92 10.33
C ILE A 117 1.14 -5.95 11.47
N LEU A 118 1.60 -5.63 12.68
CA LEU A 118 1.46 -6.52 13.83
C LEU A 118 -0.01 -6.81 14.15
N LYS A 119 -0.86 -5.77 14.15
CA LYS A 119 -2.30 -5.92 14.40
C LYS A 119 -2.96 -6.83 13.36
N GLY A 120 -2.58 -6.71 12.11
CA GLY A 120 -3.11 -7.55 11.03
C GLY A 120 -2.58 -8.98 11.11
N LEU A 121 -1.26 -9.18 11.24
CA LEU A 121 -0.66 -10.51 11.34
C LEU A 121 -1.17 -11.30 12.53
N ARG A 122 -1.49 -10.63 13.65
CA ARG A 122 -2.07 -11.27 14.82
C ARG A 122 -3.39 -11.97 14.54
N LYS A 123 -4.20 -11.44 13.61
CA LYS A 123 -5.48 -12.02 13.21
C LYS A 123 -5.32 -13.13 12.18
N GLU A 124 -4.35 -12.97 11.27
CA GLU A 124 -4.18 -13.84 10.13
C GLU A 124 -3.29 -15.06 10.42
N ASN A 125 -2.17 -14.86 11.12
CA ASN A 125 -1.21 -15.92 11.41
C ASN A 125 -0.33 -15.59 12.61
N GLU A 126 -0.54 -16.29 13.71
CA GLU A 126 0.18 -16.08 14.98
C GLU A 126 1.69 -16.33 14.85
N VAL A 127 2.11 -17.31 14.05
CA VAL A 127 3.53 -17.62 13.84
C VAL A 127 4.23 -16.49 13.10
N ALA A 128 3.60 -15.97 12.04
CA ALA A 128 4.11 -14.80 11.30
C ALA A 128 4.15 -13.56 12.19
N TYR A 129 3.14 -13.36 13.04
CA TYR A 129 3.11 -12.28 14.03
C TYR A 129 4.33 -12.31 14.94
N ILE A 130 4.61 -13.49 15.57
CA ILE A 130 5.74 -13.64 16.51
C ILE A 130 7.07 -13.37 15.80
N ARG A 131 7.27 -13.91 14.61
CA ARG A 131 8.49 -13.71 13.83
C ARG A 131 8.68 -12.24 13.44
N TYR A 132 7.61 -11.59 12.98
CA TYR A 132 7.67 -10.17 12.66
C TYR A 132 7.94 -9.33 13.90
N ALA A 133 7.24 -9.61 15.01
CA ALA A 133 7.40 -8.92 16.29
C ALA A 133 8.82 -9.03 16.85
N SER A 134 9.45 -10.20 16.75
CA SER A 134 10.80 -10.44 17.26
C SER A 134 11.85 -9.53 16.60
N VAL A 135 11.72 -9.28 15.29
CA VAL A 135 12.62 -8.38 14.54
C VAL A 135 12.23 -6.92 14.75
N TYR A 136 10.94 -6.62 14.67
CA TYR A 136 10.44 -5.24 14.76
C TYR A 136 10.63 -4.63 16.15
N ARG A 137 10.32 -5.36 17.22
CA ARG A 137 10.45 -4.93 18.62
C ARG A 137 11.86 -5.13 19.17
N LYS A 138 12.75 -5.78 18.40
CA LYS A 138 14.14 -6.08 18.82
C LYS A 138 14.16 -6.78 20.18
N PHE A 139 13.62 -8.00 20.25
CA PHE A 139 13.65 -8.77 21.51
C PHE A 139 15.09 -8.91 22.02
N ASN A 140 15.27 -8.59 23.31
CA ASN A 140 16.59 -8.67 23.97
C ASN A 140 16.84 -10.03 24.62
N GLY A 141 15.82 -10.89 24.67
CA GLY A 141 15.95 -12.20 25.30
C GLY A 141 14.67 -13.02 25.28
N VAL A 142 14.77 -14.20 25.87
CA VAL A 142 13.66 -15.19 25.95
C VAL A 142 12.45 -14.63 26.70
N LYS A 143 12.65 -13.76 27.69
CA LYS A 143 11.57 -13.16 28.46
C LYS A 143 10.61 -12.35 27.59
N ASP A 144 11.15 -11.55 26.64
CA ASP A 144 10.33 -10.76 25.72
C ASP A 144 9.50 -11.65 24.78
N PHE A 145 10.08 -12.78 24.38
CA PHE A 145 9.41 -13.78 23.56
C PHE A 145 8.26 -14.43 24.31
N VAL A 146 8.50 -14.88 25.56
CA VAL A 146 7.48 -15.51 26.41
C VAL A 146 6.33 -14.55 26.70
N SER A 147 6.62 -13.30 27.09
CA SER A 147 5.57 -12.30 27.36
C SER A 147 4.70 -12.00 26.13
N THR A 148 5.30 -12.02 24.94
CA THR A 148 4.56 -11.85 23.67
C THR A 148 3.64 -13.06 23.41
N LEU A 149 4.09 -14.29 23.67
CA LEU A 149 3.27 -15.50 23.57
C LEU A 149 2.10 -15.49 24.57
N GLU A 150 2.33 -15.09 25.80
CA GLU A 150 1.29 -15.00 26.83
C GLU A 150 0.21 -13.97 26.44
N SER A 151 0.60 -12.85 25.85
CA SER A 151 -0.32 -11.84 25.33
C SER A 151 -1.23 -12.35 24.20
N LEU A 152 -0.77 -13.32 23.41
CA LEU A 152 -1.58 -13.97 22.38
C LEU A 152 -2.63 -14.90 23.00
N LYS A 153 -2.21 -15.75 23.97
CA LYS A 153 -3.13 -16.70 24.65
C LYS A 153 -4.27 -16.02 25.41
N GLY A 154 -4.01 -14.81 25.97
CA GLY A 154 -5.04 -14.04 26.68
C GLY A 154 -6.16 -13.51 25.80
N SER A 155 -5.90 -13.27 24.51
CA SER A 155 -6.90 -12.75 23.55
C SER A 155 -7.80 -13.84 22.98
N SER A 156 -7.31 -15.07 22.81
CA SER A 156 -8.10 -16.20 22.30
C SER A 156 -9.21 -16.65 23.29
N LYS A 157 -9.05 -16.35 24.58
CA LYS A 157 -10.07 -16.67 25.59
C LYS A 157 -11.27 -15.72 25.60
N ASN A 158 -11.07 -14.45 25.17
CA ASN A 158 -12.15 -13.45 25.16
C ASN A 158 -13.07 -13.55 23.95
N GLU A 159 -12.62 -14.11 22.83
CA GLU A 159 -13.47 -14.30 21.65
C GLU A 159 -14.44 -15.48 21.82
N LEU A 160 -14.05 -16.51 22.58
CA LEU A 160 -14.94 -17.65 22.89
C LEU A 160 -16.02 -17.33 23.94
N ALA A 161 -15.79 -16.31 24.77
CA ALA A 161 -16.76 -15.90 25.81
C ALA A 161 -17.87 -14.97 25.26
N SER A 162 -17.75 -14.44 24.05
CA SER A 162 -18.75 -13.56 23.42
C SER A 162 -19.71 -14.31 22.47
N ILE A 163 -19.59 -15.62 22.34
CA ILE A 163 -20.43 -16.48 21.45
C ILE A 163 -21.36 -17.39 22.26
N LEU A 164 -21.28 -17.36 23.59
CA LEU A 164 -22.20 -18.03 24.50
C LEU A 164 -23.12 -17.01 25.21
#